data_c2c8f4ed6980194c740f55e1cb56f102
#
_entry.id   c2c8f4ed6980194c740f55e1cb56f102
#
_cell.length_a   1.000
_cell.length_b   1.000
_cell.length_c   1.000
_cell.angle_alpha   90.00
_cell.angle_beta   90.00
_cell.angle_gamma   90.00
#
_symmetry.space_group_name_H-M   'P 1'
#
loop_
_entity.id
_entity.type
_entity.pdbx_description
1 polymer ?
#
loop_
_entity_poly.entity_id
_entity_poly.type
_entity_poly.pdbx_seq_one_letter_code
_entity_poly.pdbx_strand_id
1 'polypeptide(L)'
;MGVPDKLAERMSMAEQHEYLRAKFSRRTMMRGGAVTLGAVAGGAFVPGATAQAAVPTHKAGTEKVDGALVAPFGRHLAYGTDPKTEMTVSWQVPAPVNKPYIRIGAHPWDLSRKIQAEVRSLYTPAGVGVSADHTQYYVHAQLTHLRPGQTYYYGVGHDGFDPASAHLAGTLGTFTTAPSRAESFTFTAFGDQGVSYHGLANDSLILAQNPAFHLHAGDICYADPSGAGKVEDTGFDSRTWDQFLAQTESVAKQVPWMVAYGNHDMEAWYSPNGYGGEEARWQLPDNGPDKKNLPGVYSFTHGNTAIISLDANDISFEIPANLGISGGTQTKWLERQLKKYRAAHDIDFVVVFFHHCAYCTSTAHASEGGVRQEWVPLFEKYTVDLVINGHNHVYERTDVIKGDKVAKELPIGATAYPETDGIVYVTAGAAGRSLYAFSADESYEGHVKDNEAVSSYVVQNGGVKQAETVAWSRVRYLNYSFLRVDVTPAAKGRLATLRVRGIAETGEEVDNFTVARRVK
;
A
#
# COMPACT_ATOMS: atom_id res chain seq x y z
N MET A 1 4.48 -19.28 12.47
CA MET A 1 4.89 -19.29 13.89
C MET A 1 5.28 -17.86 14.25
N GLY A 2 4.34 -17.11 14.83
CA GLY A 2 4.51 -15.73 15.26
C GLY A 2 5.07 -15.60 16.67
N VAL A 3 5.11 -14.36 17.16
CA VAL A 3 5.25 -14.06 18.58
C VAL A 3 3.97 -14.58 19.27
N PRO A 4 4.03 -15.27 20.41
CA PRO A 4 2.83 -15.66 21.15
C PRO A 4 1.99 -14.45 21.56
N ASP A 5 0.67 -14.51 21.44
CA ASP A 5 -0.27 -13.38 21.59
C ASP A 5 -0.02 -12.56 22.87
N LYS A 6 0.02 -13.20 24.04
CA LYS A 6 0.29 -12.54 25.33
C LYS A 6 1.66 -11.87 25.43
N LEU A 7 2.60 -12.25 24.56
CA LEU A 7 3.92 -11.65 24.50
C LEU A 7 3.91 -10.48 23.50
N ALA A 8 3.22 -10.65 22.37
CA ALA A 8 3.06 -9.62 21.36
C ALA A 8 2.34 -8.37 21.91
N GLU A 9 1.32 -8.57 22.74
CA GLU A 9 0.60 -7.48 23.44
C GLU A 9 1.47 -6.59 24.33
N ARG A 10 2.64 -7.07 24.74
CA ARG A 10 3.55 -6.38 25.66
C ARG A 10 4.85 -5.91 25.01
N MET A 11 5.01 -6.18 23.72
CA MET A 11 6.23 -5.88 22.99
C MET A 11 5.93 -4.82 21.91
N SER A 12 6.78 -3.82 21.84
CA SER A 12 6.83 -2.94 20.68
C SER A 12 7.15 -3.76 19.41
N MET A 13 6.85 -3.24 18.25
CA MET A 13 7.16 -3.91 16.97
C MET A 13 8.66 -4.20 16.82
N ALA A 14 9.52 -3.28 17.29
CA ALA A 14 10.97 -3.51 17.30
C ALA A 14 11.34 -4.76 18.12
N GLU A 15 10.76 -4.91 19.31
CA GLU A 15 10.97 -6.08 20.16
C GLU A 15 10.37 -7.36 19.59
N GLN A 16 9.22 -7.28 18.91
CA GLN A 16 8.63 -8.40 18.18
C GLN A 16 9.53 -8.84 17.01
N HIS A 17 10.08 -7.89 16.26
CA HIS A 17 11.07 -8.16 15.21
C HIS A 17 12.35 -8.78 15.78
N GLU A 18 12.89 -8.26 16.88
CA GLU A 18 14.05 -8.87 17.54
C GLU A 18 13.75 -10.28 18.03
N TYR A 19 12.58 -10.52 18.60
CA TYR A 19 12.16 -11.86 19.03
C TYR A 19 12.09 -12.82 17.85
N LEU A 20 11.52 -12.40 16.73
CA LEU A 20 11.43 -13.21 15.52
C LEU A 20 12.83 -13.43 14.90
N ARG A 21 13.66 -12.40 14.81
CA ARG A 21 15.06 -12.50 14.36
C ARG A 21 15.84 -13.48 15.23
N ALA A 22 15.76 -13.37 16.55
CA ALA A 22 16.43 -14.28 17.48
C ALA A 22 15.95 -15.73 17.33
N LYS A 23 14.67 -15.94 17.09
CA LYS A 23 14.06 -17.26 16.92
C LYS A 23 14.45 -17.91 15.58
N PHE A 24 14.55 -17.13 14.51
CA PHE A 24 14.96 -17.62 13.19
C PHE A 24 16.48 -17.81 13.10
N SER A 25 17.30 -16.91 13.67
CA SER A 25 18.75 -17.05 13.69
C SER A 25 19.21 -18.29 14.47
N ARG A 26 18.57 -18.63 15.59
CA ARG A 26 18.87 -19.85 16.34
C ARG A 26 18.54 -21.13 15.57
N ARG A 27 17.51 -21.14 14.73
CA ARG A 27 17.20 -22.28 13.86
C ARG A 27 18.20 -22.46 12.73
N THR A 28 18.74 -21.37 12.21
CA THR A 28 19.79 -21.40 11.17
C THR A 28 21.12 -21.87 11.75
N MET A 29 21.47 -21.46 12.98
CA MET A 29 22.68 -21.91 13.66
C MET A 29 22.68 -23.42 14.02
N MET A 30 21.52 -24.03 14.23
CA MET A 30 21.44 -25.46 14.53
C MET A 30 21.52 -26.35 13.28
N ARG A 31 21.58 -25.80 12.06
CA ARG A 31 21.71 -26.55 10.81
C ARG A 31 23.03 -26.33 10.05
N GLY A 32 23.87 -25.39 10.51
CA GLY A 32 25.20 -25.10 9.94
C GLY A 32 26.29 -25.33 10.97
N GLY A 33 27.10 -26.34 10.78
CA GLY A 33 28.27 -26.64 11.61
C GLY A 33 29.27 -25.47 11.59
N ALA A 34 29.99 -25.37 12.69
CA ALA A 34 30.99 -24.37 13.04
C ALA A 34 31.86 -23.86 11.89
N VAL A 35 31.88 -22.55 11.72
CA VAL A 35 32.96 -21.82 11.05
C VAL A 35 33.52 -20.76 12.01
N THR A 36 34.81 -20.85 12.20
CA THR A 36 35.66 -20.08 13.10
C THR A 36 35.61 -18.58 12.88
N LEU A 37 35.53 -17.83 13.99
CA LEU A 37 35.79 -16.39 14.07
C LEU A 37 37.22 -16.04 13.66
N GLY A 38 37.34 -15.22 12.62
CA GLY A 38 38.55 -14.50 12.28
C GLY A 38 38.29 -13.00 12.38
N ALA A 39 38.89 -12.36 13.35
CA ALA A 39 38.88 -10.90 13.48
C ALA A 39 39.76 -10.28 12.41
N VAL A 40 39.26 -9.26 11.71
CA VAL A 40 40.09 -8.30 10.97
C VAL A 40 39.67 -6.89 11.33
N ALA A 41 40.65 -6.17 11.82
CA ALA A 41 40.56 -4.77 12.20
C ALA A 41 40.74 -3.84 10.98
N GLY A 42 40.04 -2.72 11.02
CA GLY A 42 40.48 -1.41 10.54
C GLY A 42 40.68 -1.23 9.03
N GLY A 43 39.77 -0.48 8.40
CA GLY A 43 39.96 0.11 7.10
C GLY A 43 39.21 1.44 6.98
N ALA A 44 39.94 2.51 6.72
CA ALA A 44 39.52 3.89 6.73
C ALA A 44 38.38 4.21 5.78
N PHE A 45 37.46 5.06 6.25
CA PHE A 45 36.44 5.76 5.45
C PHE A 45 37.11 6.68 4.42
N VAL A 46 36.77 6.53 3.16
CA VAL A 46 36.98 7.52 2.11
C VAL A 46 35.65 8.21 1.81
N PRO A 47 35.49 9.50 2.07
CA PRO A 47 34.28 10.23 1.66
C PRO A 47 34.44 10.66 0.21
N GLY A 48 33.44 10.38 -0.58
CA GLY A 48 33.28 10.98 -1.91
C GLY A 48 33.11 10.00 -3.05
N ALA A 49 31.92 9.48 -3.22
CA ALA A 49 31.37 9.14 -4.53
C ALA A 49 29.85 9.21 -4.44
N THR A 50 29.28 10.23 -5.06
CA THR A 50 27.85 10.24 -5.40
C THR A 50 27.62 9.12 -6.41
N ALA A 51 27.29 7.92 -5.92
CA ALA A 51 26.88 6.83 -6.76
C ALA A 51 25.44 7.09 -7.20
N GLN A 52 25.27 7.55 -8.42
CA GLN A 52 24.01 7.36 -9.14
C GLN A 52 23.84 5.84 -9.32
N ALA A 53 23.13 5.20 -8.42
CA ALA A 53 22.71 3.82 -8.60
C ALA A 53 21.55 3.82 -9.62
N ALA A 54 21.88 3.62 -10.88
CA ALA A 54 20.90 3.07 -11.81
C ALA A 54 20.46 1.71 -11.25
N VAL A 55 19.17 1.41 -11.26
CA VAL A 55 18.67 0.06 -10.96
C VAL A 55 19.52 -0.92 -11.80
N PRO A 56 20.32 -1.79 -11.17
CA PRO A 56 21.20 -2.65 -11.95
C PRO A 56 20.32 -3.66 -12.70
N THR A 57 20.16 -3.49 -13.99
CA THR A 57 19.65 -4.57 -14.84
C THR A 57 20.75 -5.62 -14.94
N HIS A 58 20.78 -6.55 -13.99
CA HIS A 58 21.69 -7.66 -14.06
C HIS A 58 21.29 -8.58 -15.23
N LYS A 59 22.21 -8.76 -16.16
CA LYS A 59 22.21 -9.98 -16.98
C LYS A 59 22.31 -11.16 -16.04
N ALA A 60 21.37 -12.11 -16.17
CA ALA A 60 21.30 -13.31 -15.37
C ALA A 60 22.69 -13.88 -15.09
N GLY A 61 23.04 -14.02 -13.81
CA GLY A 61 24.32 -14.55 -13.38
C GLY A 61 24.57 -15.95 -13.95
N THR A 62 25.82 -16.27 -14.15
CA THR A 62 26.29 -17.51 -14.79
C THR A 62 26.19 -18.76 -13.89
N GLU A 63 25.68 -18.66 -12.67
CA GLU A 63 25.43 -19.84 -11.84
C GLU A 63 24.21 -20.60 -12.36
N LYS A 64 24.42 -21.83 -12.77
CA LYS A 64 23.35 -22.77 -13.15
C LYS A 64 22.67 -23.27 -11.88
N VAL A 65 21.67 -22.54 -11.41
CA VAL A 65 20.75 -23.05 -10.38
C VAL A 65 19.78 -24.02 -11.03
N ASP A 66 19.59 -25.20 -10.44
CA ASP A 66 18.54 -26.13 -10.88
C ASP A 66 17.17 -25.50 -10.60
N GLY A 67 16.48 -25.06 -11.64
CA GLY A 67 15.20 -24.40 -11.50
C GLY A 67 14.12 -25.25 -10.80
N ALA A 68 14.27 -26.57 -10.78
CA ALA A 68 13.34 -27.46 -10.06
C ALA A 68 13.42 -27.28 -8.53
N LEU A 69 14.52 -26.72 -8.02
CA LEU A 69 14.73 -26.44 -6.60
C LEU A 69 14.35 -25.02 -6.20
N VAL A 70 13.97 -24.16 -7.15
CA VAL A 70 13.64 -22.76 -6.91
C VAL A 70 12.11 -22.58 -6.87
N ALA A 71 11.55 -22.48 -5.67
CA ALA A 71 10.11 -22.26 -5.50
C ALA A 71 9.76 -20.76 -5.55
N PRO A 72 8.85 -20.33 -6.43
CA PRO A 72 8.29 -18.98 -6.40
C PRO A 72 7.50 -18.70 -5.12
N PHE A 73 7.54 -17.46 -4.63
CA PHE A 73 6.77 -17.01 -3.47
C PHE A 73 6.39 -15.53 -3.60
N GLY A 74 5.60 -15.01 -2.67
CA GLY A 74 5.27 -13.60 -2.60
C GLY A 74 4.47 -13.09 -3.81
N ARG A 75 3.59 -13.93 -4.39
CA ARG A 75 2.76 -13.54 -5.52
C ARG A 75 1.80 -12.44 -5.12
N HIS A 76 1.77 -11.39 -5.93
CA HIS A 76 0.85 -10.29 -5.78
C HIS A 76 0.39 -9.77 -7.13
N LEU A 77 -0.81 -9.23 -7.14
CA LEU A 77 -1.49 -8.71 -8.31
C LEU A 77 -1.55 -7.18 -8.25
N ALA A 78 -1.48 -6.54 -9.41
CA ALA A 78 -1.85 -5.15 -9.58
C ALA A 78 -2.59 -4.97 -10.91
N TYR A 79 -3.57 -4.08 -10.96
CA TYR A 79 -4.18 -3.72 -12.24
C TYR A 79 -3.16 -3.02 -13.14
N GLY A 80 -3.34 -3.18 -14.46
CA GLY A 80 -2.74 -2.27 -15.44
C GLY A 80 -3.53 -0.97 -15.55
N THR A 81 -3.25 -0.20 -16.60
CA THR A 81 -3.93 1.08 -16.85
C THR A 81 -5.44 0.91 -17.10
N ASP A 82 -5.82 -0.18 -17.75
CA ASP A 82 -7.24 -0.58 -17.92
C ASP A 82 -7.54 -1.90 -17.18
N PRO A 83 -8.09 -1.86 -15.96
CA PRO A 83 -8.44 -3.04 -15.18
C PRO A 83 -9.39 -4.04 -15.86
N LYS A 84 -10.08 -3.62 -16.92
CA LYS A 84 -10.97 -4.51 -17.69
C LYS A 84 -10.20 -5.50 -18.56
N THR A 85 -9.00 -5.11 -19.00
CA THR A 85 -8.25 -5.85 -20.02
C THR A 85 -6.80 -6.12 -19.65
N GLU A 86 -6.34 -5.58 -18.50
CA GLU A 86 -4.95 -5.66 -18.08
C GLU A 86 -4.81 -6.08 -16.62
N MET A 87 -3.82 -6.92 -16.34
CA MET A 87 -3.41 -7.34 -15.00
C MET A 87 -1.91 -7.60 -14.99
N THR A 88 -1.24 -7.22 -13.94
CA THR A 88 0.13 -7.66 -13.66
C THR A 88 0.11 -8.72 -12.57
N VAL A 89 0.87 -9.79 -12.80
CA VAL A 89 1.21 -10.78 -11.78
C VAL A 89 2.68 -10.63 -11.47
N SER A 90 2.98 -10.35 -10.21
CA SER A 90 4.35 -10.24 -9.71
C SER A 90 4.62 -11.33 -8.68
N TRP A 91 5.87 -11.77 -8.60
CA TRP A 91 6.32 -12.74 -7.60
C TRP A 91 7.82 -12.62 -7.36
N GLN A 92 8.30 -13.27 -6.33
CA GLN A 92 9.71 -13.34 -6.01
C GLN A 92 10.25 -14.77 -6.17
N VAL A 93 11.53 -14.89 -6.49
CA VAL A 93 12.26 -16.14 -6.48
C VAL A 93 13.55 -15.98 -5.66
N PRO A 94 13.95 -17.01 -4.88
CA PRO A 94 15.10 -16.91 -3.99
C PRO A 94 16.46 -16.97 -4.71
N ALA A 95 16.46 -17.31 -6.01
CA ALA A 95 17.66 -17.41 -6.85
C ALA A 95 17.33 -17.08 -8.30
N PRO A 96 18.32 -16.74 -9.15
CA PRO A 96 18.09 -16.46 -10.55
C PRO A 96 17.45 -17.67 -11.28
N VAL A 97 16.45 -17.39 -12.09
CA VAL A 97 15.75 -18.40 -12.89
C VAL A 97 15.82 -18.10 -14.38
N ASN A 98 15.72 -19.14 -15.21
CA ASN A 98 15.72 -19.00 -16.66
C ASN A 98 14.27 -19.01 -17.19
N LYS A 99 14.01 -18.15 -18.18
CA LYS A 99 12.74 -18.07 -18.92
C LYS A 99 11.50 -18.08 -18.00
N PRO A 100 11.39 -17.16 -17.03
CA PRO A 100 10.22 -17.06 -16.18
C PRO A 100 8.98 -16.78 -17.02
N TYR A 101 7.84 -17.34 -16.60
CA TYR A 101 6.59 -17.21 -17.31
C TYR A 101 5.39 -17.40 -16.38
N ILE A 102 4.24 -17.01 -16.86
CA ILE A 102 2.94 -17.35 -16.29
C ILE A 102 2.17 -18.25 -17.25
N ARG A 103 1.46 -19.21 -16.71
CA ARG A 103 0.38 -19.91 -17.41
C ARG A 103 -0.96 -19.39 -16.90
N ILE A 104 -1.90 -19.15 -17.81
CA ILE A 104 -3.20 -18.57 -17.49
C ILE A 104 -4.31 -19.21 -18.33
N GLY A 105 -5.49 -19.32 -17.74
CA GLY A 105 -6.70 -19.80 -18.40
C GLY A 105 -7.98 -19.44 -17.67
N ALA A 106 -9.12 -19.71 -18.29
CA ALA A 106 -10.43 -19.49 -17.68
C ALA A 106 -10.83 -20.58 -16.67
N HIS A 107 -10.08 -21.68 -16.63
CA HIS A 107 -10.32 -22.80 -15.73
C HIS A 107 -9.01 -23.30 -15.11
N PRO A 108 -9.02 -23.80 -13.86
CA PRO A 108 -7.81 -24.26 -13.20
C PRO A 108 -7.15 -25.47 -13.86
N TRP A 109 -7.89 -26.24 -14.67
CA TRP A 109 -7.40 -27.40 -15.43
C TRP A 109 -6.97 -27.05 -16.86
N ASP A 110 -7.16 -25.81 -17.32
CA ASP A 110 -6.77 -25.34 -18.64
C ASP A 110 -5.95 -24.04 -18.53
N LEU A 111 -4.66 -24.21 -18.30
CA LEU A 111 -3.68 -23.13 -18.23
C LEU A 111 -2.86 -23.09 -19.53
N SER A 112 -3.55 -23.08 -20.67
CA SER A 112 -2.94 -23.25 -21.99
C SER A 112 -2.17 -22.02 -22.48
N ARG A 113 -2.59 -20.81 -22.10
CA ARG A 113 -1.90 -19.57 -22.51
C ARG A 113 -0.66 -19.35 -21.66
N LYS A 114 0.52 -19.33 -22.31
CA LYS A 114 1.81 -19.04 -21.68
C LYS A 114 2.27 -17.65 -22.07
N ILE A 115 2.66 -16.84 -21.07
CA ILE A 115 3.14 -15.47 -21.26
C ILE A 115 4.50 -15.35 -20.56
N GLN A 116 5.50 -14.81 -21.26
CA GLN A 116 6.83 -14.59 -20.70
C GLN A 116 6.80 -13.47 -19.66
N ALA A 117 7.67 -13.58 -18.68
CA ALA A 117 7.85 -12.60 -17.60
C ALA A 117 9.25 -12.02 -17.65
N GLU A 118 9.41 -10.83 -17.11
CA GLU A 118 10.71 -10.17 -16.91
C GLU A 118 11.22 -10.37 -15.48
N VAL A 119 12.54 -10.33 -15.29
CA VAL A 119 13.18 -10.36 -13.98
C VAL A 119 13.79 -9.01 -13.71
N ARG A 120 13.49 -8.46 -12.53
CA ARG A 120 14.16 -7.29 -11.95
C ARG A 120 14.96 -7.75 -10.74
N SER A 121 16.24 -7.44 -10.71
CA SER A 121 17.10 -7.78 -9.58
C SER A 121 17.39 -6.55 -8.74
N LEU A 122 17.40 -6.71 -7.43
CA LEU A 122 17.71 -5.66 -6.47
C LEU A 122 18.90 -6.12 -5.61
N TYR A 123 20.03 -5.45 -5.78
CA TYR A 123 21.26 -5.77 -5.05
C TYR A 123 21.39 -4.89 -3.81
N THR A 124 21.61 -5.51 -2.67
CA THR A 124 21.89 -4.85 -1.39
C THR A 124 23.32 -5.17 -0.96
N PRO A 125 24.23 -4.20 -0.85
CA PRO A 125 25.61 -4.43 -0.43
C PRO A 125 25.68 -4.77 1.07
N ALA A 126 26.72 -5.52 1.44
CA ALA A 126 27.04 -5.75 2.84
C ALA A 126 27.28 -4.42 3.58
N GLY A 127 26.81 -4.33 4.83
CA GLY A 127 26.90 -3.12 5.64
C GLY A 127 25.72 -2.16 5.48
N VAL A 128 24.82 -2.41 4.54
CA VAL A 128 23.54 -1.71 4.38
C VAL A 128 22.46 -2.54 5.08
N GLY A 129 22.34 -2.38 6.40
CA GLY A 129 21.37 -3.12 7.22
C GLY A 129 21.56 -4.64 7.27
N VAL A 130 22.48 -5.20 6.49
CA VAL A 130 22.72 -6.64 6.36
C VAL A 130 24.21 -6.96 6.52
N SER A 131 24.52 -8.12 7.10
CA SER A 131 25.91 -8.54 7.36
C SER A 131 26.64 -9.06 6.12
N ALA A 132 25.91 -9.50 5.10
CA ALA A 132 26.44 -9.97 3.82
C ALA A 132 25.61 -9.40 2.68
N ASP A 133 26.27 -9.14 1.56
CA ASP A 133 25.57 -8.74 0.34
C ASP A 133 24.58 -9.83 -0.11
N HIS A 134 23.49 -9.40 -0.72
CA HIS A 134 22.52 -10.30 -1.31
C HIS A 134 21.79 -9.65 -2.48
N THR A 135 21.18 -10.48 -3.30
CA THR A 135 20.36 -10.03 -4.42
C THR A 135 18.98 -10.67 -4.32
N GLN A 136 17.95 -9.86 -4.42
CA GLN A 136 16.56 -10.27 -4.51
C GLN A 136 16.14 -10.26 -5.98
N TYR A 137 15.28 -11.21 -6.39
CA TYR A 137 14.83 -11.35 -7.78
C TYR A 137 13.31 -11.28 -7.82
N TYR A 138 12.80 -10.22 -8.43
CA TYR A 138 11.38 -9.97 -8.63
C TYR A 138 11.00 -10.24 -10.07
N VAL A 139 9.90 -10.89 -10.29
CA VAL A 139 9.47 -11.33 -11.62
C VAL A 139 8.10 -10.76 -11.91
N HIS A 140 7.90 -10.22 -13.12
CA HIS A 140 6.65 -9.55 -13.51
C HIS A 140 6.15 -10.08 -14.84
N ALA A 141 4.88 -10.48 -14.89
CA ALA A 141 4.17 -10.82 -16.11
C ALA A 141 3.01 -9.83 -16.32
N GLN A 142 3.10 -9.04 -17.37
CA GLN A 142 2.02 -8.13 -17.78
C GLN A 142 1.04 -8.88 -18.68
N LEU A 143 -0.20 -8.97 -18.25
CA LEU A 143 -1.29 -9.62 -18.97
C LEU A 143 -2.13 -8.56 -19.66
N THR A 144 -2.26 -8.66 -20.96
CA THR A 144 -3.06 -7.75 -21.78
C THR A 144 -4.09 -8.52 -22.60
N HIS A 145 -5.06 -7.78 -23.17
CA HIS A 145 -6.13 -8.35 -23.98
C HIS A 145 -6.96 -9.40 -23.23
N LEU A 146 -7.16 -9.16 -21.93
CA LEU A 146 -8.07 -9.95 -21.12
C LEU A 146 -9.52 -9.57 -21.44
N ARG A 147 -10.47 -10.44 -21.11
CA ARG A 147 -11.90 -10.16 -21.25
C ARG A 147 -12.42 -9.47 -20.00
N PRO A 148 -13.21 -8.39 -20.11
CA PRO A 148 -13.83 -7.74 -18.97
C PRO A 148 -14.77 -8.66 -18.17
N GLY A 149 -14.75 -8.56 -16.84
CA GLY A 149 -15.60 -9.33 -15.94
C GLY A 149 -15.30 -10.83 -15.92
N GLN A 150 -14.12 -11.24 -16.43
CA GLN A 150 -13.74 -12.64 -16.53
C GLN A 150 -12.82 -13.04 -15.39
N THR A 151 -13.14 -14.15 -14.72
CA THR A 151 -12.24 -14.79 -13.78
C THR A 151 -11.19 -15.61 -14.52
N TYR A 152 -9.93 -15.46 -14.12
CA TYR A 152 -8.79 -16.20 -14.62
C TYR A 152 -8.09 -16.95 -13.49
N TYR A 153 -7.56 -18.11 -13.83
CA TYR A 153 -6.66 -18.91 -13.00
C TYR A 153 -5.26 -18.84 -13.57
N TYR A 154 -4.26 -18.75 -12.71
CA TYR A 154 -2.89 -18.63 -13.16
C TYR A 154 -1.91 -19.39 -12.28
N GLY A 155 -0.79 -19.75 -12.85
CA GLY A 155 0.36 -20.29 -12.15
C GLY A 155 1.65 -19.69 -12.68
N VAL A 156 2.59 -19.40 -11.80
CA VAL A 156 3.90 -18.83 -12.13
C VAL A 156 4.95 -19.95 -12.26
N GLY A 157 5.86 -19.82 -13.21
CA GLY A 157 6.83 -20.87 -13.50
C GLY A 157 8.09 -20.34 -14.17
N HIS A 158 9.05 -21.25 -14.37
CA HIS A 158 10.32 -21.02 -15.06
C HIS A 158 10.88 -22.36 -15.53
N ASP A 159 12.02 -22.36 -16.21
CA ASP A 159 12.66 -23.63 -16.62
C ASP A 159 12.93 -24.50 -15.38
N GLY A 160 12.42 -25.72 -15.39
CA GLY A 160 12.46 -26.66 -14.25
C GLY A 160 11.25 -26.63 -13.31
N PHE A 161 10.43 -25.59 -13.33
CA PHE A 161 9.25 -25.45 -12.47
C PHE A 161 8.00 -25.11 -13.30
N ASP A 162 7.14 -26.11 -13.59
CA ASP A 162 5.91 -25.90 -14.37
C ASP A 162 4.67 -25.95 -13.45
N PRO A 163 3.92 -24.84 -13.27
CA PRO A 163 2.74 -24.78 -12.44
C PRO A 163 1.55 -25.63 -12.94
N ALA A 164 1.59 -26.12 -14.18
CA ALA A 164 0.59 -27.05 -14.72
C ALA A 164 0.80 -28.48 -14.23
N SER A 165 1.90 -28.76 -13.52
CA SER A 165 2.14 -30.08 -12.94
C SER A 165 1.09 -30.41 -11.87
N ALA A 166 0.56 -31.64 -11.86
CA ALA A 166 -0.55 -32.03 -10.99
C ALA A 166 -0.34 -31.78 -9.49
N HIS A 167 0.90 -31.93 -9.01
CA HIS A 167 1.26 -31.69 -7.62
C HIS A 167 1.33 -30.19 -7.23
N LEU A 168 1.28 -29.28 -8.20
CA LEU A 168 1.29 -27.83 -7.97
C LEU A 168 -0.10 -27.17 -8.13
N ALA A 169 -1.16 -27.95 -8.36
CA ALA A 169 -2.51 -27.42 -8.56
C ALA A 169 -2.98 -26.53 -7.39
N GLY A 170 -2.57 -26.83 -6.13
CA GLY A 170 -2.87 -26.02 -4.96
C GLY A 170 -2.11 -24.68 -4.88
N THR A 171 -1.14 -24.44 -5.77
CA THR A 171 -0.37 -23.19 -5.80
C THR A 171 -0.96 -22.14 -6.75
N LEU A 172 -2.04 -22.46 -7.47
CA LEU A 172 -2.64 -21.53 -8.43
C LEU A 172 -3.21 -20.30 -7.71
N GLY A 173 -3.02 -19.15 -8.35
CA GLY A 173 -3.72 -17.91 -8.03
C GLY A 173 -4.95 -17.73 -8.92
N THR A 174 -5.79 -16.78 -8.56
CA THR A 174 -6.96 -16.40 -9.36
C THR A 174 -7.18 -14.89 -9.28
N PHE A 175 -7.81 -14.32 -10.30
CA PHE A 175 -8.27 -12.94 -10.27
C PHE A 175 -9.45 -12.74 -11.22
N THR A 176 -10.20 -11.67 -11.00
CA THR A 176 -11.28 -11.25 -11.91
C THR A 176 -10.97 -9.85 -12.44
N THR A 177 -11.08 -9.67 -13.76
CA THR A 177 -10.94 -8.34 -14.40
C THR A 177 -12.14 -7.45 -14.07
N ALA A 178 -11.95 -6.14 -14.12
CA ALA A 178 -13.06 -5.21 -13.93
C ALA A 178 -14.17 -5.42 -14.97
N PRO A 179 -15.44 -5.24 -14.60
CA PRO A 179 -16.57 -5.41 -15.51
C PRO A 179 -16.64 -4.29 -16.56
N SER A 180 -17.26 -4.58 -17.70
CA SER A 180 -17.48 -3.58 -18.76
C SER A 180 -18.59 -2.57 -18.43
N ARG A 181 -19.44 -2.86 -17.47
CA ARG A 181 -20.57 -2.03 -17.02
C ARG A 181 -20.49 -1.80 -15.53
N ALA A 182 -21.13 -0.73 -15.06
CA ALA A 182 -21.28 -0.50 -13.63
C ALA A 182 -22.12 -1.60 -12.99
N GLU A 183 -21.56 -2.27 -12.00
CA GLU A 183 -22.22 -3.25 -11.13
C GLU A 183 -21.72 -3.07 -9.70
N SER A 184 -22.41 -3.64 -8.74
CA SER A 184 -22.00 -3.54 -7.34
C SER A 184 -20.73 -4.34 -7.10
N PHE A 185 -19.79 -3.73 -6.37
CA PHE A 185 -18.54 -4.37 -5.96
C PHE A 185 -18.09 -3.85 -4.60
N THR A 186 -17.16 -4.55 -4.00
CA THR A 186 -16.51 -4.14 -2.76
C THR A 186 -15.03 -3.89 -3.04
N PHE A 187 -14.45 -2.88 -2.41
CA PHE A 187 -13.00 -2.77 -2.24
C PHE A 187 -12.65 -2.56 -0.77
N THR A 188 -11.41 -2.83 -0.42
CA THR A 188 -10.87 -2.63 0.93
C THR A 188 -9.71 -1.67 0.88
N ALA A 189 -9.37 -1.04 2.03
CA ALA A 189 -8.23 -0.15 2.12
C ALA A 189 -7.64 -0.15 3.53
N PHE A 190 -6.33 0.04 3.59
CA PHE A 190 -5.56 0.41 4.77
C PHE A 190 -4.20 1.01 4.39
N GLY A 191 -3.40 1.45 5.36
CA GLY A 191 -1.98 1.77 5.26
C GLY A 191 -1.22 1.25 6.47
N ASP A 192 0.13 1.39 6.47
CA ASP A 192 0.96 1.16 7.63
C ASP A 192 0.92 -0.29 8.13
N GLN A 193 1.15 -1.23 7.20
CA GLN A 193 0.98 -2.64 7.50
C GLN A 193 2.22 -3.27 8.16
N GLY A 194 3.36 -3.28 7.47
CA GLY A 194 4.56 -3.97 7.92
C GLY A 194 4.38 -5.48 8.05
N VAL A 195 5.34 -6.11 8.75
CA VAL A 195 5.33 -7.56 9.02
C VAL A 195 4.95 -7.79 10.47
N SER A 196 3.71 -8.23 10.70
CA SER A 196 3.18 -8.47 12.05
C SER A 196 2.05 -9.50 12.06
N TYR A 197 1.72 -9.97 13.27
CA TYR A 197 0.52 -10.79 13.47
C TYR A 197 -0.76 -10.04 13.08
N HIS A 198 -0.84 -8.76 13.42
CA HIS A 198 -2.00 -7.91 13.12
C HIS A 198 -2.16 -7.68 11.61
N GLY A 199 -1.04 -7.45 10.90
CA GLY A 199 -1.06 -7.40 9.43
C GLY A 199 -1.59 -8.69 8.82
N LEU A 200 -1.15 -9.85 9.31
CA LEU A 200 -1.62 -11.16 8.83
C LEU A 200 -3.10 -11.40 9.17
N ALA A 201 -3.57 -10.96 10.34
CA ALA A 201 -4.98 -11.06 10.73
C ALA A 201 -5.87 -10.22 9.80
N ASN A 202 -5.49 -8.97 9.56
CA ASN A 202 -6.18 -8.10 8.63
C ASN A 202 -6.18 -8.65 7.19
N ASP A 203 -5.07 -9.22 6.69
CA ASP A 203 -5.02 -9.88 5.38
C ASP A 203 -6.07 -10.99 5.25
N SER A 204 -6.21 -11.81 6.30
CA SER A 204 -7.19 -12.89 6.33
C SER A 204 -8.64 -12.36 6.31
N LEU A 205 -8.90 -11.27 7.03
CA LEU A 205 -10.21 -10.62 7.06
C LEU A 205 -10.53 -9.93 5.73
N ILE A 206 -9.55 -9.28 5.09
CA ILE A 206 -9.71 -8.68 3.76
C ILE A 206 -10.13 -9.75 2.75
N LEU A 207 -9.44 -10.90 2.72
CA LEU A 207 -9.80 -11.99 1.82
C LEU A 207 -11.25 -12.46 2.04
N ALA A 208 -11.70 -12.52 3.30
CA ALA A 208 -13.07 -12.88 3.65
C ALA A 208 -14.12 -11.86 3.17
N GLN A 209 -13.74 -10.60 2.91
CA GLN A 209 -14.64 -9.60 2.31
C GLN A 209 -14.87 -9.80 0.81
N ASN A 210 -14.07 -10.65 0.15
CA ASN A 210 -14.11 -10.89 -1.30
C ASN A 210 -14.06 -9.58 -2.13
N PRO A 211 -13.06 -8.70 -1.89
CA PRO A 211 -12.99 -7.43 -2.57
C PRO A 211 -12.51 -7.60 -4.02
N ALA A 212 -12.93 -6.68 -4.89
CA ALA A 212 -12.45 -6.59 -6.27
C ALA A 212 -10.98 -6.14 -6.33
N PHE A 213 -10.55 -5.31 -5.37
CA PHE A 213 -9.18 -4.86 -5.16
C PHE A 213 -9.00 -4.32 -3.74
N HIS A 214 -7.74 -4.16 -3.35
CA HIS A 214 -7.32 -3.53 -2.10
C HIS A 214 -6.49 -2.28 -2.41
N LEU A 215 -6.71 -1.19 -1.67
CA LEU A 215 -5.91 0.03 -1.69
C LEU A 215 -4.97 0.04 -0.48
N HIS A 216 -3.67 0.12 -0.72
CA HIS A 216 -2.67 0.27 0.33
C HIS A 216 -2.15 1.70 0.36
N ALA A 217 -2.51 2.45 1.38
CA ALA A 217 -2.23 3.89 1.50
C ALA A 217 -0.80 4.21 1.99
N GLY A 218 0.20 3.44 1.54
CA GLY A 218 1.62 3.67 1.83
C GLY A 218 2.11 3.05 3.13
N ASP A 219 3.42 3.18 3.35
CA ASP A 219 4.17 2.53 4.43
C ASP A 219 3.93 1.03 4.44
N ILE A 220 4.37 0.40 3.34
CA ILE A 220 3.98 -0.96 3.01
C ILE A 220 4.68 -1.97 3.91
N CYS A 221 6.00 -1.97 3.90
CA CYS A 221 6.82 -3.06 4.47
C CYS A 221 7.61 -2.65 5.71
N TYR A 222 8.02 -1.37 5.81
CA TYR A 222 8.95 -0.88 6.84
C TYR A 222 10.33 -1.55 6.80
N ALA A 223 10.85 -1.84 5.62
CA ALA A 223 12.24 -2.25 5.45
C ALA A 223 13.21 -1.14 5.88
N ASP A 224 12.81 0.13 5.69
CA ASP A 224 13.40 1.31 6.31
C ASP A 224 12.54 1.74 7.51
N PRO A 225 12.95 1.44 8.76
CA PRO A 225 12.16 1.78 9.93
C PRO A 225 12.20 3.26 10.31
N SER A 226 13.10 4.08 9.71
CA SER A 226 13.17 5.52 10.01
C SER A 226 12.16 6.33 9.21
N GLY A 227 11.89 5.94 7.98
CA GLY A 227 11.03 6.67 7.07
C GLY A 227 11.53 8.08 6.71
N ALA A 228 12.83 8.35 6.93
CA ALA A 228 13.42 9.66 6.69
C ALA A 228 13.87 9.88 5.23
N GLY A 229 13.86 8.83 4.40
CA GLY A 229 14.31 8.87 3.01
C GLY A 229 15.81 9.18 2.87
N LYS A 230 16.65 8.73 3.83
CA LYS A 230 18.09 9.01 3.88
C LYS A 230 18.91 7.74 4.00
N VAL A 231 20.12 7.76 3.41
CA VAL A 231 21.06 6.62 3.45
C VAL A 231 21.73 6.40 4.81
N GLU A 232 21.71 7.36 5.72
CA GLU A 232 22.34 7.24 7.05
C GLU A 232 21.52 6.38 8.03
N ASP A 233 20.38 5.87 7.63
CA ASP A 233 19.57 5.01 8.47
C ASP A 233 20.25 3.67 8.70
N THR A 234 20.47 3.34 9.96
CA THR A 234 21.11 2.09 10.39
C THR A 234 20.15 0.93 10.60
N GLY A 235 18.85 1.18 10.47
CA GLY A 235 17.80 0.18 10.70
C GLY A 235 17.30 -0.54 9.44
N PHE A 236 17.73 -0.11 8.26
CA PHE A 236 17.27 -0.66 6.99
C PHE A 236 17.58 -2.17 6.84
N ASP A 237 16.61 -2.96 6.46
CA ASP A 237 16.77 -4.40 6.16
C ASP A 237 15.85 -4.81 4.99
N SER A 238 16.41 -4.86 3.79
CA SER A 238 15.67 -5.23 2.58
C SER A 238 15.01 -6.62 2.63
N ARG A 239 15.50 -7.53 3.49
CA ARG A 239 14.92 -8.88 3.65
C ARG A 239 13.57 -8.86 4.36
N THR A 240 13.17 -7.74 4.96
CA THR A 240 11.82 -7.53 5.48
C THR A 240 10.79 -7.68 4.37
N TRP A 241 11.14 -7.31 3.13
CA TRP A 241 10.28 -7.51 1.96
C TRP A 241 10.02 -8.98 1.63
N ASP A 242 11.00 -9.89 1.85
CA ASP A 242 10.78 -11.32 1.66
C ASP A 242 9.71 -11.84 2.63
N GLN A 243 9.74 -11.33 3.87
CA GLN A 243 8.76 -11.68 4.91
C GLN A 243 7.39 -11.08 4.60
N PHE A 244 7.36 -9.80 4.20
CA PHE A 244 6.13 -9.09 3.84
C PHE A 244 5.42 -9.77 2.68
N LEU A 245 6.12 -10.02 1.57
CA LEU A 245 5.54 -10.66 0.40
C LEU A 245 5.07 -12.10 0.70
N ALA A 246 5.79 -12.83 1.57
CA ALA A 246 5.35 -14.14 2.01
C ALA A 246 4.11 -14.08 2.94
N GLN A 247 4.02 -13.05 3.79
CA GLN A 247 2.86 -12.81 4.66
C GLN A 247 1.61 -12.52 3.84
N THR A 248 1.70 -11.60 2.89
CA THR A 248 0.56 -11.08 2.14
C THR A 248 0.12 -11.97 0.98
N GLU A 249 0.94 -12.95 0.56
CA GLU A 249 0.66 -13.80 -0.61
C GLU A 249 -0.72 -14.46 -0.57
N SER A 250 -1.20 -14.85 0.60
CA SER A 250 -2.49 -15.53 0.73
C SER A 250 -3.65 -14.71 0.18
N VAL A 251 -3.61 -13.40 0.34
CA VAL A 251 -4.59 -12.45 -0.17
C VAL A 251 -4.15 -11.83 -1.49
N ALA A 252 -2.91 -11.36 -1.60
CA ALA A 252 -2.43 -10.57 -2.74
C ALA A 252 -2.33 -11.38 -4.06
N LYS A 253 -2.25 -12.72 -4.00
CA LYS A 253 -2.33 -13.59 -5.18
C LYS A 253 -3.74 -13.74 -5.77
N GLN A 254 -4.77 -13.18 -5.12
CA GLN A 254 -6.17 -13.30 -5.52
C GLN A 254 -6.86 -11.93 -5.61
N VAL A 255 -6.39 -10.96 -4.83
CA VAL A 255 -6.92 -9.60 -4.77
C VAL A 255 -5.85 -8.65 -5.29
N PRO A 256 -6.10 -7.85 -6.34
CA PRO A 256 -5.15 -6.82 -6.78
C PRO A 256 -4.86 -5.82 -5.67
N TRP A 257 -3.57 -5.63 -5.37
CA TRP A 257 -3.08 -4.66 -4.40
C TRP A 257 -2.60 -3.41 -5.14
N MET A 258 -3.32 -2.33 -4.94
CA MET A 258 -3.04 -1.04 -5.55
C MET A 258 -2.41 -0.14 -4.49
N VAL A 259 -1.09 0.03 -4.56
CA VAL A 259 -0.31 0.70 -3.51
C VAL A 259 -0.02 2.15 -3.86
N ALA A 260 -0.14 3.06 -2.91
CA ALA A 260 0.52 4.35 -2.89
C ALA A 260 1.82 4.21 -2.07
N TYR A 261 2.73 5.17 -2.17
CA TYR A 261 3.97 5.14 -1.38
C TYR A 261 3.90 6.11 -0.20
N GLY A 262 4.37 5.63 0.94
CA GLY A 262 4.57 6.40 2.15
C GLY A 262 6.04 6.82 2.33
N ASN A 263 6.34 7.39 3.47
CA ASN A 263 7.70 7.84 3.75
C ASN A 263 8.65 6.67 4.08
N HIS A 264 8.16 5.57 4.64
CA HIS A 264 8.94 4.35 4.87
C HIS A 264 9.19 3.52 3.59
N ASP A 265 8.55 3.88 2.47
CA ASP A 265 8.79 3.27 1.16
C ASP A 265 9.92 4.00 0.38
N MET A 266 10.44 5.12 0.91
CA MET A 266 11.60 5.84 0.37
C MET A 266 12.92 5.17 0.80
N GLU A 267 13.32 4.11 0.12
CA GLU A 267 14.56 3.39 0.36
C GLU A 267 15.74 4.06 -0.39
N ALA A 268 16.35 5.08 0.21
CA ALA A 268 17.37 5.93 -0.43
C ALA A 268 18.63 5.18 -0.91
N TRP A 269 18.82 3.93 -0.49
CA TRP A 269 19.91 3.05 -0.93
C TRP A 269 19.82 2.65 -2.40
N TYR A 270 18.63 2.61 -2.99
CA TYR A 270 18.41 2.09 -4.34
C TYR A 270 18.25 3.16 -5.41
N SER A 271 17.86 4.37 -5.02
CA SER A 271 17.75 5.50 -5.95
C SER A 271 17.73 6.83 -5.18
N PRO A 272 18.07 7.95 -5.83
CA PRO A 272 18.05 9.27 -5.18
C PRO A 272 16.67 9.70 -4.66
N ASN A 273 15.59 9.22 -5.26
CA ASN A 273 14.21 9.48 -4.83
C ASN A 273 13.69 8.41 -3.87
N GLY A 274 14.47 7.38 -3.56
CA GLY A 274 14.11 6.29 -2.68
C GLY A 274 13.24 5.18 -3.31
N TYR A 275 12.74 5.35 -4.51
CA TYR A 275 11.75 4.41 -5.08
C TYR A 275 12.32 3.29 -5.96
N GLY A 276 13.63 3.16 -6.07
CA GLY A 276 14.26 2.10 -6.88
C GLY A 276 13.93 0.69 -6.39
N GLY A 277 13.73 0.52 -5.08
CA GLY A 277 13.25 -0.73 -4.50
C GLY A 277 11.80 -1.02 -4.90
N GLU A 278 10.94 -0.01 -4.83
CA GLU A 278 9.54 -0.14 -5.19
C GLU A 278 9.34 -0.43 -6.68
N GLU A 279 10.11 0.20 -7.56
CA GLU A 279 10.11 -0.09 -9.00
C GLU A 279 10.56 -1.52 -9.31
N ALA A 280 11.42 -2.12 -8.48
CA ALA A 280 11.80 -3.52 -8.64
C ALA A 280 10.69 -4.49 -8.19
N ARG A 281 9.88 -4.13 -7.18
CA ARG A 281 8.88 -4.98 -6.53
C ARG A 281 7.50 -4.88 -7.15
N TRP A 282 7.11 -3.68 -7.59
CA TRP A 282 5.77 -3.41 -8.09
C TRP A 282 5.76 -3.06 -9.57
N GLN A 283 4.71 -3.49 -10.24
CA GLN A 283 4.39 -3.05 -11.60
C GLN A 283 2.99 -2.45 -11.58
N LEU A 284 2.93 -1.15 -11.32
CA LEU A 284 1.70 -0.35 -11.21
C LEU A 284 1.30 0.24 -12.57
N PRO A 285 0.10 0.83 -12.71
CA PRO A 285 -0.31 1.54 -13.93
C PRO A 285 0.66 2.65 -14.30
N ASP A 286 0.98 2.77 -15.58
CA ASP A 286 1.94 3.74 -16.13
C ASP A 286 1.22 4.91 -16.81
N ASN A 287 0.38 5.61 -16.05
CA ASN A 287 -0.38 6.76 -16.54
C ASN A 287 -0.27 8.00 -15.63
N GLY A 288 0.68 7.98 -14.73
CA GLY A 288 1.03 9.09 -13.84
C GLY A 288 1.74 10.25 -14.57
N PRO A 289 2.07 11.32 -13.85
CA PRO A 289 2.71 12.51 -14.43
C PRO A 289 4.19 12.31 -14.75
N ASP A 290 4.87 11.47 -14.00
CA ASP A 290 6.31 11.25 -14.06
C ASP A 290 6.64 9.86 -13.48
N LYS A 291 6.78 8.88 -14.35
CA LYS A 291 7.08 7.50 -13.95
C LYS A 291 8.41 7.38 -13.19
N LYS A 292 9.39 8.20 -13.54
CA LYS A 292 10.74 8.13 -12.96
C LYS A 292 10.78 8.65 -11.52
N ASN A 293 10.12 9.79 -11.27
CA ASN A 293 10.20 10.44 -9.96
C ASN A 293 9.01 10.08 -9.06
N LEU A 294 7.89 9.68 -9.64
CA LEU A 294 6.62 9.40 -8.95
C LEU A 294 6.00 8.08 -9.43
N PRO A 295 6.68 6.94 -9.30
CA PRO A 295 6.21 5.66 -9.85
C PRO A 295 4.93 5.14 -9.16
N GLY A 296 4.60 5.63 -7.96
CA GLY A 296 3.38 5.32 -7.21
C GLY A 296 2.17 6.20 -7.54
N VAL A 297 2.31 7.14 -8.50
CA VAL A 297 1.23 8.05 -8.89
C VAL A 297 0.55 7.56 -10.16
N TYR A 298 -0.72 7.20 -10.05
CA TYR A 298 -1.51 6.66 -11.16
C TYR A 298 -3.01 6.81 -10.92
N SER A 299 -3.82 6.45 -11.90
CA SER A 299 -5.26 6.31 -11.74
C SER A 299 -5.81 5.14 -12.54
N PHE A 300 -6.93 4.60 -12.09
CA PHE A 300 -7.68 3.57 -12.79
C PHE A 300 -9.17 3.69 -12.52
N THR A 301 -9.98 2.95 -13.26
CA THR A 301 -11.43 2.88 -13.04
C THR A 301 -11.89 1.45 -12.84
N HIS A 302 -12.81 1.25 -11.89
CA HIS A 302 -13.51 -0.01 -11.70
C HIS A 302 -15.01 0.26 -11.62
N GLY A 303 -15.78 -0.31 -12.54
CA GLY A 303 -17.20 0.02 -12.66
C GLY A 303 -17.41 1.52 -12.87
N ASN A 304 -18.18 2.14 -11.98
CA ASN A 304 -18.50 3.56 -11.97
C ASN A 304 -17.61 4.41 -11.05
N THR A 305 -16.50 3.87 -10.60
CA THR A 305 -15.62 4.54 -9.64
C THR A 305 -14.23 4.74 -10.24
N ALA A 306 -13.74 5.98 -10.17
CA ALA A 306 -12.37 6.35 -10.47
C ALA A 306 -11.55 6.38 -9.17
N ILE A 307 -10.37 5.77 -9.21
CA ILE A 307 -9.41 5.71 -8.11
C ILE A 307 -8.14 6.46 -8.53
N ILE A 308 -7.64 7.34 -7.68
CA ILE A 308 -6.42 8.12 -7.91
C ILE A 308 -5.45 7.86 -6.76
N SER A 309 -4.26 7.35 -7.09
CA SER A 309 -3.12 7.24 -6.18
C SER A 309 -2.23 8.47 -6.30
N LEU A 310 -1.83 9.04 -5.16
CA LEU A 310 -0.91 10.17 -5.11
C LEU A 310 0.28 9.86 -4.21
N ASP A 311 1.39 10.57 -4.43
CA ASP A 311 2.59 10.52 -3.61
C ASP A 311 2.71 11.81 -2.78
N ALA A 312 2.33 11.74 -1.50
CA ALA A 312 2.35 12.89 -0.61
C ALA A 312 3.76 13.27 -0.15
N ASN A 313 4.79 12.45 -0.37
CA ASN A 313 6.19 12.83 -0.11
C ASN A 313 6.62 14.04 -0.95
N ASP A 314 6.00 14.23 -2.13
CA ASP A 314 6.23 15.40 -3.01
C ASP A 314 5.85 16.75 -2.37
N ILE A 315 4.94 16.73 -1.40
CA ILE A 315 4.40 17.95 -0.77
C ILE A 315 4.42 17.92 0.77
N SER A 316 4.99 16.89 1.38
CA SER A 316 5.09 16.78 2.84
C SER A 316 6.05 17.81 3.42
N PHE A 317 5.59 18.55 4.42
CA PHE A 317 6.42 19.44 5.22
C PHE A 317 7.06 18.71 6.39
N GLU A 318 6.50 17.60 6.83
CA GLU A 318 7.04 16.80 7.93
C GLU A 318 8.25 15.98 7.49
N ILE A 319 8.17 15.33 6.34
CA ILE A 319 9.22 14.47 5.79
C ILE A 319 9.71 15.07 4.46
N PRO A 320 10.64 16.03 4.48
CA PRO A 320 10.95 16.83 3.30
C PRO A 320 11.92 16.17 2.31
N ALA A 321 12.24 14.88 2.45
CA ALA A 321 13.24 14.19 1.60
C ALA A 321 12.92 14.33 0.11
N ASN A 322 11.66 14.19 -0.30
CA ASN A 322 11.18 14.33 -1.67
C ASN A 322 10.36 15.61 -1.90
N LEU A 323 10.36 16.55 -0.97
CA LEU A 323 9.57 17.78 -1.10
C LEU A 323 9.89 18.52 -2.41
N GLY A 324 8.89 18.72 -3.25
CA GLY A 324 8.98 19.40 -4.54
C GLY A 324 9.62 18.58 -5.66
N ILE A 325 9.80 17.28 -5.51
CA ILE A 325 10.47 16.42 -6.50
C ILE A 325 9.76 16.44 -7.87
N SER A 326 8.44 16.61 -7.88
CA SER A 326 7.66 16.69 -9.12
C SER A 326 7.74 18.05 -9.83
N GLY A 327 8.27 19.08 -9.18
CA GLY A 327 8.18 20.45 -9.68
C GLY A 327 6.73 20.91 -9.94
N GLY A 328 5.77 20.38 -9.19
CA GLY A 328 4.33 20.69 -9.31
C GLY A 328 3.63 19.97 -10.48
N THR A 329 4.29 19.04 -11.15
CA THR A 329 3.64 18.27 -12.23
C THR A 329 2.58 17.33 -11.72
N GLN A 330 2.73 16.80 -10.50
CA GLN A 330 1.74 15.94 -9.84
C GLN A 330 0.43 16.68 -9.57
N THR A 331 0.47 17.86 -8.97
CA THR A 331 -0.72 18.69 -8.71
C THR A 331 -1.47 19.05 -10.00
N LYS A 332 -0.72 19.42 -11.06
CA LYS A 332 -1.31 19.68 -12.39
C LYS A 332 -1.94 18.43 -13.02
N TRP A 333 -1.30 17.27 -12.85
CA TRP A 333 -1.85 16.00 -13.32
C TRP A 333 -3.12 15.63 -12.55
N LEU A 334 -3.08 15.75 -11.23
CA LEU A 334 -4.25 15.54 -10.36
C LEU A 334 -5.44 16.37 -10.83
N GLU A 335 -5.26 17.67 -11.04
CA GLU A 335 -6.35 18.53 -11.51
C GLU A 335 -6.93 18.06 -12.86
N ARG A 336 -6.05 17.63 -13.80
CA ARG A 336 -6.51 17.07 -15.08
C ARG A 336 -7.33 15.78 -14.89
N GLN A 337 -6.91 14.87 -13.99
CA GLN A 337 -7.65 13.64 -13.72
C GLN A 337 -8.99 13.92 -13.06
N LEU A 338 -9.03 14.78 -12.05
CA LEU A 338 -10.27 15.18 -11.39
C LEU A 338 -11.27 15.78 -12.38
N LYS A 339 -10.81 16.71 -13.23
CA LYS A 339 -11.62 17.29 -14.30
C LYS A 339 -12.13 16.23 -15.28
N LYS A 340 -11.26 15.31 -15.73
CA LYS A 340 -11.60 14.21 -16.64
C LYS A 340 -12.71 13.33 -16.04
N TYR A 341 -12.52 12.86 -14.81
CA TYR A 341 -13.47 11.94 -14.19
C TYR A 341 -14.80 12.61 -13.83
N ARG A 342 -14.77 13.88 -13.44
CA ARG A 342 -16.02 14.63 -13.21
C ARG A 342 -16.79 14.97 -14.49
N ALA A 343 -16.14 15.02 -15.63
CA ALA A 343 -16.79 15.17 -16.93
C ALA A 343 -17.33 13.86 -17.52
N ALA A 344 -16.81 12.71 -17.07
CA ALA A 344 -17.22 11.40 -17.57
C ALA A 344 -18.65 11.05 -17.10
N HIS A 345 -19.46 10.50 -18.02
CA HIS A 345 -20.85 10.14 -17.73
C HIS A 345 -20.99 8.77 -17.05
N ASP A 346 -19.98 7.94 -17.16
CA ASP A 346 -19.91 6.57 -16.62
C ASP A 346 -19.21 6.50 -15.25
N ILE A 347 -18.73 7.66 -14.74
CA ILE A 347 -18.07 7.76 -13.43
C ILE A 347 -18.95 8.55 -12.47
N ASP A 348 -19.43 7.85 -11.44
CA ASP A 348 -20.18 8.47 -10.35
C ASP A 348 -19.25 8.94 -9.23
N PHE A 349 -18.26 8.11 -8.85
CA PHE A 349 -17.38 8.38 -7.73
C PHE A 349 -15.93 8.61 -8.12
N VAL A 350 -15.27 9.51 -7.39
CA VAL A 350 -13.83 9.72 -7.40
C VAL A 350 -13.30 9.53 -5.98
N VAL A 351 -12.49 8.52 -5.79
CA VAL A 351 -11.78 8.23 -4.53
C VAL A 351 -10.32 8.55 -4.73
N VAL A 352 -9.74 9.28 -3.80
CA VAL A 352 -8.30 9.60 -3.79
C VAL A 352 -7.68 8.94 -2.58
N PHE A 353 -6.53 8.29 -2.75
CA PHE A 353 -5.79 7.71 -1.65
C PHE A 353 -4.30 8.03 -1.74
N PHE A 354 -3.69 8.27 -0.61
CA PHE A 354 -2.28 8.61 -0.44
C PHE A 354 -1.90 8.54 1.03
N HIS A 355 -0.61 8.66 1.34
CA HIS A 355 -0.11 8.35 2.67
C HIS A 355 -0.44 9.43 3.71
N HIS A 356 0.16 10.61 3.64
CA HIS A 356 0.08 11.65 4.68
C HIS A 356 -1.32 12.24 4.84
N CYS A 357 -1.80 12.40 6.08
CA CYS A 357 -3.17 12.83 6.36
C CYS A 357 -3.36 14.35 6.19
N ALA A 358 -4.38 14.78 5.45
CA ALA A 358 -4.82 16.16 5.50
C ALA A 358 -5.38 16.54 6.88
N TYR A 359 -6.10 15.60 7.50
CA TYR A 359 -6.82 15.78 8.76
C TYR A 359 -6.66 14.54 9.64
N CYS A 360 -5.93 14.68 10.75
CA CYS A 360 -5.78 13.65 11.78
C CYS A 360 -5.45 14.32 13.12
N THR A 361 -5.89 13.72 14.22
CA THR A 361 -5.65 14.21 15.59
C THR A 361 -4.72 13.31 16.41
N SER A 362 -4.05 12.37 15.77
CA SER A 362 -3.05 11.52 16.45
C SER A 362 -1.91 12.37 17.02
N THR A 363 -1.33 11.90 18.12
CA THR A 363 -0.24 12.64 18.81
C THR A 363 1.10 12.53 18.11
N ALA A 364 1.26 11.60 17.15
CA ALA A 364 2.53 11.34 16.47
C ALA A 364 2.78 12.30 15.29
N HIS A 365 1.92 12.29 14.28
CA HIS A 365 2.12 13.04 13.03
C HIS A 365 1.01 14.08 12.80
N ALA A 366 -0.21 13.83 13.30
CA ALA A 366 -1.38 14.70 13.14
C ALA A 366 -1.66 15.07 11.67
N SER A 367 -1.85 16.35 11.35
CA SER A 367 -2.24 16.81 10.02
C SER A 367 -1.07 17.36 9.22
N GLU A 368 -1.03 17.09 7.93
CA GLU A 368 -0.01 17.57 6.99
C GLU A 368 -0.49 18.83 6.25
N GLY A 369 0.22 19.94 6.50
CA GLY A 369 -0.12 21.25 5.93
C GLY A 369 0.08 21.35 4.44
N GLY A 370 1.08 20.65 3.86
CA GLY A 370 1.30 20.63 2.43
C GLY A 370 0.12 20.05 1.67
N VAL A 371 -0.47 18.96 2.19
CA VAL A 371 -1.70 18.36 1.63
C VAL A 371 -2.86 19.32 1.72
N ARG A 372 -3.07 19.99 2.87
CA ARG A 372 -4.14 20.99 3.03
C ARG A 372 -4.00 22.14 2.03
N GLN A 373 -2.78 22.62 1.80
CA GLN A 373 -2.53 23.77 0.96
C GLN A 373 -2.63 23.45 -0.54
N GLU A 374 -2.10 22.31 -0.99
CA GLU A 374 -1.95 21.98 -2.40
C GLU A 374 -3.13 21.19 -2.97
N TRP A 375 -3.65 20.21 -2.24
CA TRP A 375 -4.61 19.26 -2.82
C TRP A 375 -6.04 19.41 -2.31
N VAL A 376 -6.26 19.77 -1.04
CA VAL A 376 -7.61 19.95 -0.49
C VAL A 376 -8.44 20.96 -1.31
N PRO A 377 -7.90 22.12 -1.77
CA PRO A 377 -8.66 23.03 -2.64
C PRO A 377 -9.09 22.39 -3.97
N LEU A 378 -8.28 21.50 -4.53
CA LEU A 378 -8.64 20.75 -5.74
C LEU A 378 -9.71 19.70 -5.45
N PHE A 379 -9.59 18.99 -4.33
CA PHE A 379 -10.59 18.01 -3.91
C PHE A 379 -11.97 18.69 -3.75
N GLU A 380 -12.02 19.83 -3.09
CA GLU A 380 -13.27 20.62 -2.93
C GLU A 380 -13.80 21.14 -4.27
N LYS A 381 -12.94 21.72 -5.11
CA LYS A 381 -13.31 22.24 -6.42
C LYS A 381 -13.96 21.19 -7.31
N TYR A 382 -13.46 19.96 -7.27
CA TYR A 382 -13.96 18.85 -8.08
C TYR A 382 -14.83 17.86 -7.29
N THR A 383 -15.23 18.21 -6.08
CA THR A 383 -16.11 17.42 -5.21
C THR A 383 -15.70 15.95 -5.12
N VAL A 384 -14.45 15.69 -4.71
CA VAL A 384 -13.96 14.33 -4.42
C VAL A 384 -14.91 13.65 -3.42
N ASP A 385 -15.17 12.37 -3.61
CA ASP A 385 -16.19 11.67 -2.81
C ASP A 385 -15.65 11.10 -1.51
N LEU A 386 -14.40 10.62 -1.52
CA LEU A 386 -13.74 10.03 -0.37
C LEU A 386 -12.24 10.21 -0.49
N VAL A 387 -11.59 10.57 0.60
CA VAL A 387 -10.13 10.58 0.73
C VAL A 387 -9.72 9.56 1.78
N ILE A 388 -8.75 8.69 1.43
CA ILE A 388 -8.24 7.63 2.30
C ILE A 388 -6.73 7.85 2.52
N ASN A 389 -6.31 7.86 3.78
CA ASN A 389 -4.92 8.09 4.18
C ASN A 389 -4.38 6.98 5.09
N GLY A 390 -3.04 6.88 5.18
CA GLY A 390 -2.27 6.12 6.15
C GLY A 390 -1.54 7.05 7.13
N HIS A 391 -0.23 6.80 7.34
CA HIS A 391 0.75 7.60 8.08
C HIS A 391 0.50 7.68 9.60
N ASN A 392 -0.69 7.96 10.01
CA ASN A 392 -1.08 7.93 11.42
C ASN A 392 -1.64 6.56 11.75
N HIS A 393 -0.95 5.81 12.62
CA HIS A 393 -1.29 4.42 12.94
C HIS A 393 -2.51 4.34 13.86
N VAL A 394 -3.62 4.85 13.36
CA VAL A 394 -4.93 4.89 14.01
C VAL A 394 -6.03 4.73 12.96
N TYR A 395 -7.24 4.49 13.41
CA TYR A 395 -8.43 4.75 12.61
C TYR A 395 -9.04 6.08 13.05
N GLU A 396 -9.19 7.01 12.12
CA GLU A 396 -9.88 8.26 12.37
C GLU A 396 -10.73 8.67 11.17
N ARG A 397 -11.95 9.13 11.43
CA ARG A 397 -12.84 9.67 10.40
C ARG A 397 -13.31 11.07 10.77
N THR A 398 -13.29 11.94 9.81
CA THR A 398 -13.81 13.31 9.98
C THR A 398 -15.31 13.38 9.81
N ASP A 399 -15.89 14.45 10.34
CA ASP A 399 -17.14 14.99 9.81
C ASP A 399 -16.95 15.43 8.33
N VAL A 400 -18.00 15.90 7.70
CA VAL A 400 -17.89 16.44 6.35
C VAL A 400 -17.19 17.79 6.41
N ILE A 401 -16.05 17.91 5.73
CA ILE A 401 -15.21 19.12 5.73
C ILE A 401 -15.41 19.92 4.44
N LYS A 402 -15.45 21.26 4.59
CA LYS A 402 -15.38 22.20 3.50
C LYS A 402 -14.77 23.52 4.00
N GLY A 403 -13.70 23.98 3.32
CA GLY A 403 -12.96 25.18 3.72
C GLY A 403 -12.34 25.05 5.11
N ASP A 404 -11.71 23.92 5.42
CA ASP A 404 -11.08 23.56 6.71
C ASP A 404 -12.04 23.61 7.92
N LYS A 405 -13.33 23.49 7.70
CA LYS A 405 -14.37 23.55 8.74
C LYS A 405 -15.36 22.39 8.59
N VAL A 406 -15.99 22.03 9.70
CA VAL A 406 -17.17 21.16 9.69
C VAL A 406 -18.28 21.87 8.93
N ALA A 407 -18.60 21.35 7.76
CA ALA A 407 -19.75 21.82 6.96
C ALA A 407 -21.03 21.08 7.34
N LYS A 408 -20.89 19.84 7.77
CA LYS A 408 -21.98 18.97 8.20
C LYS A 408 -21.49 17.91 9.16
N GLU A 409 -22.18 17.72 10.27
CA GLU A 409 -21.96 16.56 11.14
C GLU A 409 -22.34 15.26 10.44
N LEU A 410 -21.49 14.24 10.61
CA LEU A 410 -21.71 12.92 10.03
C LEU A 410 -21.66 11.81 11.09
N PRO A 411 -22.72 11.65 11.91
CA PRO A 411 -22.81 10.55 12.84
C PRO A 411 -22.69 9.17 12.16
N ILE A 412 -22.42 8.13 12.94
CA ILE A 412 -22.44 6.75 12.45
C ILE A 412 -23.79 6.45 11.80
N GLY A 413 -23.77 5.82 10.62
CA GLY A 413 -24.94 5.51 9.82
C GLY A 413 -25.47 6.65 8.96
N ALA A 414 -24.92 7.86 9.07
CA ALA A 414 -25.36 9.03 8.31
C ALA A 414 -24.87 9.03 6.85
N THR A 415 -25.43 9.93 6.05
CA THR A 415 -25.10 10.08 4.62
C THR A 415 -24.56 11.46 4.32
N ALA A 416 -23.43 11.51 3.61
CA ALA A 416 -22.82 12.71 3.04
C ALA A 416 -23.12 12.80 1.54
N TYR A 417 -23.27 14.04 1.05
CA TYR A 417 -23.45 14.37 -0.35
C TYR A 417 -22.34 15.33 -0.80
N PRO A 418 -21.22 14.84 -1.36
CA PRO A 418 -20.06 15.68 -1.67
C PRO A 418 -20.34 16.86 -2.59
N GLU A 419 -21.38 16.77 -3.41
CA GLU A 419 -21.80 17.86 -4.30
C GLU A 419 -22.25 19.12 -3.54
N THR A 420 -22.81 18.95 -2.35
CA THR A 420 -23.37 20.03 -1.53
C THR A 420 -22.69 20.19 -0.19
N ASP A 421 -22.37 19.06 0.46
CA ASP A 421 -21.98 19.06 1.86
C ASP A 421 -20.46 19.29 2.05
N GLY A 422 -19.62 18.68 1.21
CA GLY A 422 -18.15 18.66 1.34
C GLY A 422 -17.59 17.25 1.35
N ILE A 423 -16.39 17.05 1.87
CA ILE A 423 -15.60 15.82 1.73
C ILE A 423 -15.40 15.14 3.08
N VAL A 424 -15.42 13.80 3.07
CA VAL A 424 -15.04 12.97 4.23
C VAL A 424 -13.62 12.44 4.02
N TYR A 425 -12.81 12.56 5.05
CA TYR A 425 -11.44 12.04 5.11
C TYR A 425 -11.39 10.89 6.12
N VAL A 426 -10.73 9.80 5.74
CA VAL A 426 -10.54 8.64 6.61
C VAL A 426 -9.06 8.30 6.69
N THR A 427 -8.52 8.34 7.89
CA THR A 427 -7.22 7.77 8.22
C THR A 427 -7.42 6.30 8.56
N ALA A 428 -6.80 5.41 7.80
CA ALA A 428 -6.87 3.96 7.94
C ALA A 428 -5.46 3.37 8.11
N GLY A 429 -4.62 4.00 8.94
CA GLY A 429 -3.22 3.63 9.16
C GLY A 429 -3.01 2.56 10.22
N ALA A 430 -4.04 1.84 10.61
CA ALA A 430 -3.98 0.84 11.67
C ALA A 430 -3.91 -0.61 11.14
N ALA A 431 -3.17 -0.86 10.03
CA ALA A 431 -3.16 -2.18 9.42
C ALA A 431 -2.34 -3.23 10.16
N GLY A 432 -1.21 -2.82 10.77
CA GLY A 432 -0.35 -3.82 11.41
C GLY A 432 0.86 -3.27 12.13
N ARG A 433 1.24 -2.01 11.86
CA ARG A 433 2.33 -1.32 12.56
C ARG A 433 1.87 -0.89 13.96
N SER A 434 2.82 -0.69 14.90
CA SER A 434 2.53 -0.24 16.28
C SER A 434 1.61 0.98 16.28
N LEU A 435 0.52 0.91 17.02
CA LEU A 435 -0.47 1.98 17.08
C LEU A 435 0.11 3.24 17.72
N TYR A 436 -0.36 4.39 17.24
CA TYR A 436 -0.16 5.67 17.89
C TYR A 436 -1.28 5.96 18.91
N ALA A 437 -1.16 7.06 19.64
CA ALA A 437 -2.17 7.48 20.59
C ALA A 437 -2.89 8.75 20.10
N PHE A 438 -4.10 8.96 20.55
CA PHE A 438 -4.72 10.27 20.64
C PHE A 438 -4.23 10.97 21.92
N SER A 439 -4.61 12.23 22.18
CA SER A 439 -4.22 12.90 23.41
C SER A 439 -4.70 12.12 24.65
N ALA A 440 -4.01 12.29 25.79
CA ALA A 440 -4.26 11.47 26.99
C ALA A 440 -5.73 11.48 27.46
N ASP A 441 -6.41 12.61 27.32
CA ASP A 441 -7.82 12.78 27.69
C ASP A 441 -8.80 12.17 26.67
N GLU A 442 -8.27 11.69 25.54
CA GLU A 442 -9.02 11.25 24.37
C GLU A 442 -8.61 9.86 23.89
N SER A 443 -7.57 9.30 24.51
CA SER A 443 -7.09 7.95 24.19
C SER A 443 -7.95 6.92 24.90
N TYR A 444 -8.66 6.12 24.13
CA TYR A 444 -9.42 4.99 24.65
C TYR A 444 -9.60 3.93 23.59
N GLU A 445 -9.40 2.73 23.98
CA GLU A 445 -9.52 1.58 23.12
C GLU A 445 -10.99 1.36 22.71
N GLY A 446 -11.22 1.25 21.42
CA GLY A 446 -12.50 0.86 20.87
C GLY A 446 -13.64 1.90 20.95
N HIS A 447 -13.34 3.18 21.08
CA HIS A 447 -14.39 4.19 21.24
C HIS A 447 -14.68 5.01 20.00
N VAL A 448 -15.96 5.34 19.90
CA VAL A 448 -16.50 6.41 19.07
C VAL A 448 -16.80 7.57 20.00
N LYS A 449 -16.12 8.71 19.85
CA LYS A 449 -16.36 9.88 20.68
C LYS A 449 -17.35 10.80 19.98
N ASP A 450 -18.36 11.25 20.71
CA ASP A 450 -19.21 12.36 20.29
C ASP A 450 -18.40 13.65 20.25
N ASN A 451 -18.77 14.50 19.34
CA ASN A 451 -18.14 15.70 18.85
C ASN A 451 -17.74 16.70 19.96
N GLU A 452 -16.51 16.63 20.42
CA GLU A 452 -15.89 17.65 21.24
C GLU A 452 -14.69 18.26 20.51
N ALA A 453 -14.40 19.53 20.80
CA ALA A 453 -13.21 20.17 20.28
C ALA A 453 -11.94 19.50 20.85
N VAL A 454 -11.03 19.11 19.96
CA VAL A 454 -9.82 18.35 20.24
C VAL A 454 -8.60 19.21 19.98
N SER A 455 -7.65 19.19 20.90
CA SER A 455 -6.34 19.81 20.69
C SER A 455 -5.48 18.93 19.79
N SER A 456 -4.95 19.51 18.72
CA SER A 456 -4.10 18.85 17.74
C SER A 456 -3.06 19.83 17.19
N TYR A 457 -2.38 19.46 16.12
CA TYR A 457 -1.51 20.35 15.37
C TYR A 457 -1.52 20.02 13.88
N VAL A 458 -1.10 20.97 13.08
CA VAL A 458 -0.82 20.80 11.67
C VAL A 458 0.64 21.11 11.40
N VAL A 459 1.33 20.28 10.64
CA VAL A 459 2.72 20.51 10.25
C VAL A 459 2.74 21.50 9.10
N GLN A 460 3.41 22.62 9.32
CA GLN A 460 3.58 23.71 8.35
C GLN A 460 4.96 23.67 7.71
N ASN A 461 5.14 24.45 6.64
CA ASN A 461 6.41 24.56 5.95
C ASN A 461 7.59 24.75 6.91
N GLY A 462 8.65 23.97 6.68
CA GLY A 462 9.81 23.88 7.55
C GLY A 462 9.63 22.96 8.76
N GLY A 463 8.62 22.10 8.78
CA GLY A 463 8.37 21.13 9.84
C GLY A 463 7.80 21.74 11.12
N VAL A 464 7.27 22.97 11.05
CA VAL A 464 6.75 23.68 12.22
C VAL A 464 5.39 23.11 12.62
N LYS A 465 5.28 22.58 13.84
CA LYS A 465 4.01 22.10 14.40
C LYS A 465 3.19 23.29 14.91
N GLN A 466 2.18 23.66 14.14
CA GLN A 466 1.23 24.72 14.52
C GLN A 466 0.04 24.11 15.26
N ALA A 467 -0.13 24.48 16.51
CA ALA A 467 -1.25 24.01 17.33
C ALA A 467 -2.60 24.48 16.73
N GLU A 468 -3.57 23.59 16.76
CA GLU A 468 -4.96 23.87 16.37
C GLU A 468 -5.93 23.20 17.35
N THR A 469 -7.14 23.76 17.47
CA THR A 469 -8.26 23.11 18.16
C THR A 469 -9.33 22.81 17.12
N VAL A 470 -9.68 21.54 16.97
CA VAL A 470 -10.51 21.06 15.86
C VAL A 470 -11.77 20.38 16.38
N ALA A 471 -12.87 20.50 15.63
CA ALA A 471 -14.14 19.87 15.94
C ALA A 471 -14.57 18.84 14.86
N TRP A 472 -13.72 18.60 13.86
CA TRP A 472 -14.04 17.74 12.73
C TRP A 472 -13.76 16.24 12.96
N SER A 473 -13.04 15.87 14.01
CA SER A 473 -12.76 14.47 14.32
C SER A 473 -14.03 13.78 14.84
N ARG A 474 -14.66 12.94 14.03
CA ARG A 474 -15.96 12.32 14.37
C ARG A 474 -15.81 10.96 15.00
N VAL A 475 -14.99 10.09 14.43
CA VAL A 475 -14.75 8.75 14.95
C VAL A 475 -13.27 8.55 15.13
N ARG A 476 -12.88 8.11 16.33
CA ARG A 476 -11.52 7.74 16.70
C ARG A 476 -11.55 6.33 17.25
N TYR A 477 -10.77 5.44 16.65
CA TYR A 477 -10.65 4.05 17.09
C TYR A 477 -9.18 3.65 17.19
N LEU A 478 -8.78 3.24 18.37
CA LEU A 478 -7.40 2.91 18.71
C LEU A 478 -7.23 1.39 18.80
N ASN A 479 -7.33 0.72 17.67
CA ASN A 479 -6.94 -0.68 17.51
C ASN A 479 -6.74 -0.98 16.01
N TYR A 480 -6.22 -2.18 15.70
CA TYR A 480 -5.97 -2.61 14.33
C TYR A 480 -7.27 -2.79 13.55
N SER A 481 -7.25 -2.29 12.32
CA SER A 481 -8.47 -2.21 11.51
C SER A 481 -8.17 -1.97 10.04
N PHE A 482 -9.19 -2.12 9.21
CA PHE A 482 -9.16 -1.78 7.79
C PHE A 482 -10.51 -1.18 7.36
N LEU A 483 -10.53 -0.55 6.18
CA LEU A 483 -11.75 -0.08 5.53
C LEU A 483 -12.34 -1.14 4.61
N ARG A 484 -13.67 -1.26 4.64
CA ARG A 484 -14.46 -1.89 3.59
C ARG A 484 -15.37 -0.84 2.95
N VAL A 485 -15.39 -0.79 1.63
CA VAL A 485 -16.23 0.12 0.86
C VAL A 485 -17.06 -0.69 -0.13
N ASP A 486 -18.37 -0.66 0.05
CA ASP A 486 -19.33 -1.29 -0.87
C ASP A 486 -19.85 -0.22 -1.84
N VAL A 487 -19.58 -0.40 -3.11
CA VAL A 487 -20.02 0.47 -4.19
C VAL A 487 -21.32 -0.09 -4.78
N THR A 488 -22.34 0.74 -4.81
CA THR A 488 -23.62 0.37 -5.42
C THR A 488 -23.98 1.40 -6.49
N PRO A 489 -23.96 1.05 -7.77
CA PRO A 489 -24.43 1.91 -8.84
C PRO A 489 -25.94 2.06 -8.76
N ALA A 490 -26.44 3.18 -9.24
CA ALA A 490 -27.88 3.43 -9.26
C ALA A 490 -28.44 3.47 -10.68
N ALA A 491 -29.69 3.13 -10.80
CA ALA A 491 -30.47 3.40 -12.01
C ALA A 491 -30.66 4.91 -12.18
N LYS A 492 -30.87 5.36 -13.43
CA LYS A 492 -31.08 6.78 -13.79
C LYS A 492 -32.12 7.45 -12.85
N GLY A 493 -31.74 8.59 -12.30
CA GLY A 493 -32.58 9.35 -11.39
C GLY A 493 -32.55 8.89 -9.92
N ARG A 494 -31.74 7.88 -9.59
CA ARG A 494 -31.49 7.43 -8.22
C ARG A 494 -30.10 7.81 -7.75
N LEU A 495 -29.81 7.55 -6.48
CA LEU A 495 -28.47 7.75 -5.89
C LEU A 495 -27.60 6.52 -6.12
N ALA A 496 -26.40 6.73 -6.59
CA ALA A 496 -25.31 5.77 -6.39
C ALA A 496 -24.74 5.95 -4.98
N THR A 497 -24.20 4.90 -4.37
CA THR A 497 -23.69 4.96 -2.99
C THR A 497 -22.34 4.27 -2.84
N LEU A 498 -21.48 4.88 -2.00
CA LEU A 498 -20.36 4.21 -1.34
C LEU A 498 -20.76 4.02 0.13
N ARG A 499 -20.97 2.79 0.57
CA ARG A 499 -21.10 2.49 1.99
C ARG A 499 -19.73 2.16 2.54
N VAL A 500 -19.21 3.03 3.38
CA VAL A 500 -17.86 2.92 3.98
C VAL A 500 -18.02 2.38 5.39
N ARG A 501 -17.18 1.40 5.74
CA ARG A 501 -17.18 0.75 7.05
C ARG A 501 -15.76 0.59 7.57
N GLY A 502 -15.51 0.97 8.83
CA GLY A 502 -14.32 0.60 9.58
C GLY A 502 -14.53 -0.79 10.20
N ILE A 503 -13.64 -1.72 9.91
CA ILE A 503 -13.70 -3.10 10.42
C ILE A 503 -12.46 -3.35 11.28
N ALA A 504 -12.67 -3.68 12.55
CA ALA A 504 -11.60 -4.08 13.46
C ALA A 504 -10.99 -5.45 13.08
N GLU A 505 -9.76 -5.74 13.51
CA GLU A 505 -9.14 -7.07 13.31
C GLU A 505 -9.90 -8.21 13.99
N THR A 506 -10.85 -7.92 14.87
CA THR A 506 -11.80 -8.88 15.45
C THR A 506 -12.94 -9.23 14.49
N GLY A 507 -13.08 -8.49 13.37
CA GLY A 507 -14.21 -8.60 12.44
C GLY A 507 -15.41 -7.73 12.81
N GLU A 508 -15.32 -6.94 13.88
CA GLU A 508 -16.39 -6.06 14.34
C GLU A 508 -16.43 -4.75 13.50
N GLU A 509 -17.64 -4.28 13.18
CA GLU A 509 -17.84 -2.98 12.53
C GLU A 509 -17.78 -1.87 13.59
N VAL A 510 -16.77 -1.01 13.51
CA VAL A 510 -16.52 0.07 14.47
C VAL A 510 -17.00 1.43 13.98
N ASP A 511 -17.16 1.59 12.69
CA ASP A 511 -17.71 2.80 12.06
C ASP A 511 -18.45 2.45 10.77
N ASN A 512 -19.45 3.26 10.43
CA ASN A 512 -20.06 3.21 9.10
C ASN A 512 -20.67 4.57 8.72
N PHE A 513 -20.63 4.88 7.44
CA PHE A 513 -21.33 6.01 6.83
C PHE A 513 -21.56 5.74 5.34
N THR A 514 -22.35 6.57 4.71
CA THR A 514 -22.62 6.49 3.27
C THR A 514 -22.22 7.79 2.57
N VAL A 515 -21.54 7.69 1.46
CA VAL A 515 -21.40 8.77 0.49
C VAL A 515 -22.35 8.52 -0.65
N ALA A 516 -23.19 9.48 -0.96
CA ALA A 516 -24.21 9.32 -1.99
C ALA A 516 -24.12 10.42 -3.06
N ARG A 517 -24.35 10.04 -4.30
CA ARG A 517 -24.31 10.95 -5.46
C ARG A 517 -25.46 10.66 -6.42
N ARG A 518 -26.02 11.73 -7.02
CA ARG A 518 -27.02 11.56 -8.08
C ARG A 518 -26.34 11.12 -9.37
N VAL A 519 -26.92 10.11 -9.99
CA VAL A 519 -26.46 9.67 -11.33
C VAL A 519 -26.86 10.73 -12.35
N LYS A 520 -25.91 11.12 -13.20
CA LYS A 520 -26.07 12.13 -14.25
C LYS A 520 -26.99 11.71 -15.40
#